data_f21f59aa1b3563413bd9ced9a74371e0
#
_entry.id   f21f59aa1b3563413bd9ced9a74371e0
#
_cell.length_a   1.000
_cell.length_b   1.000
_cell.length_c   1.000
_cell.angle_alpha   90.00
_cell.angle_beta   90.00
_cell.angle_gamma   90.00
#
_symmetry.space_group_name_H-M   'P 1'
#
loop_
_entity.id
_entity.type
_entity.pdbx_description
1 polymer ?
#
loop_
_entity_poly.entity_id
_entity_poly.type
_entity_poly.pdbx_seq_one_letter_code
_entity_poly.pdbx_strand_id
1 'polypeptide(L)'
;MAQNIYDDDAFFTAYSGLPRSVHGLDGAPEWPRLRSMLPPVGDARIVDLGCGFGWFCRWAVEAGASSVLGIDLSENMLARAVAETSDPSVRYERQDLDALHLEHGAFDLAYSSLTMHYLTDLAGLIGTVHHTLVPGGAFVFSVEHPIYTAPSTPAFITDDTGHETWPLDQYLVEGPRTTDWLAPGVVKQHRTIGTYMSLLLDAGFELTALVEWGPSPEQIVDVPEWAVEVERPGFLLVAARKRRS
;
A
#
# COMPACT_ATOMS: atom_id res chain seq x y z
N MET A 1 10.62 -7.86 -12.52
CA MET A 1 10.89 -8.19 -11.10
C MET A 1 11.11 -6.90 -10.36
N ALA A 2 10.30 -6.64 -9.36
CA ALA A 2 10.47 -5.47 -8.48
C ALA A 2 11.81 -5.52 -7.75
N GLN A 3 12.33 -4.35 -7.35
CA GLN A 3 13.53 -4.27 -6.51
C GLN A 3 13.23 -4.84 -5.12
N ASN A 4 14.01 -5.82 -4.65
CA ASN A 4 13.90 -6.32 -3.28
C ASN A 4 14.82 -5.53 -2.32
N ILE A 5 14.50 -4.25 -2.11
CA ILE A 5 15.30 -3.38 -1.23
C ILE A 5 15.16 -3.76 0.26
N TYR A 6 14.07 -4.43 0.64
CA TYR A 6 13.78 -4.79 2.03
C TYR A 6 14.66 -5.93 2.59
N ASP A 7 15.43 -6.60 1.74
CA ASP A 7 16.47 -7.55 2.15
C ASP A 7 17.88 -6.91 2.21
N ASP A 8 18.01 -5.60 1.94
CA ASP A 8 19.22 -4.84 2.27
C ASP A 8 19.24 -4.53 3.77
N ASP A 9 20.34 -4.88 4.46
CA ASP A 9 20.45 -4.78 5.92
C ASP A 9 20.29 -3.34 6.43
N ALA A 10 20.85 -2.36 5.72
CA ALA A 10 20.79 -0.96 6.13
C ALA A 10 19.37 -0.41 5.96
N PHE A 11 18.73 -0.72 4.83
CA PHE A 11 17.34 -0.36 4.58
C PHE A 11 16.40 -1.03 5.60
N PHE A 12 16.52 -2.34 5.81
CA PHE A 12 15.70 -3.08 6.75
C PHE A 12 15.80 -2.55 8.17
N THR A 13 17.02 -2.21 8.63
CA THR A 13 17.25 -1.63 9.94
C THR A 13 16.55 -0.27 10.07
N ALA A 14 16.74 0.62 9.09
CA ALA A 14 16.11 1.94 9.09
C ALA A 14 14.58 1.83 9.03
N TYR A 15 14.04 0.97 8.16
CA TYR A 15 12.60 0.71 8.03
C TYR A 15 11.99 0.17 9.32
N SER A 16 12.70 -0.72 10.03
CA SER A 16 12.23 -1.31 11.29
C SER A 16 12.05 -0.29 12.41
N GLY A 17 12.68 0.90 12.32
CA GLY A 17 12.53 2.01 13.26
C GLY A 17 11.36 2.96 12.95
N LEU A 18 10.67 2.83 11.83
CA LEU A 18 9.55 3.70 11.49
C LEU A 18 8.35 3.48 12.43
N PRO A 19 7.53 4.51 12.71
CA PRO A 19 6.34 4.37 13.55
C PRO A 19 5.44 3.20 13.13
N ARG A 20 5.16 3.03 11.84
CA ARG A 20 4.36 1.91 11.31
C ARG A 20 5.02 0.53 11.51
N SER A 21 6.34 0.48 11.61
CA SER A 21 7.08 -0.76 11.86
C SER A 21 7.13 -1.13 13.34
N VAL A 22 7.08 -0.12 14.22
CA VAL A 22 7.15 -0.27 15.69
C VAL A 22 5.75 -0.44 16.28
N HIS A 23 4.80 0.38 15.86
CA HIS A 23 3.44 0.44 16.42
C HIS A 23 2.38 -0.18 15.48
N GLY A 24 2.81 -0.77 14.36
CA GLY A 24 1.94 -1.44 13.41
C GLY A 24 0.89 -0.51 12.80
N LEU A 25 -0.35 -0.97 12.76
CA LEU A 25 -1.45 -0.22 12.17
C LEU A 25 -1.74 1.09 12.91
N ASP A 26 -1.54 1.15 14.21
CA ASP A 26 -1.70 2.38 15.00
C ASP A 26 -0.61 3.41 14.69
N GLY A 27 0.55 2.97 14.20
CA GLY A 27 1.62 3.84 13.69
C GLY A 27 1.47 4.25 12.21
N ALA A 28 0.39 3.84 11.54
CA ALA A 28 0.07 4.19 10.17
C ALA A 28 -1.04 5.26 10.14
N PRO A 29 -0.71 6.54 9.87
CA PRO A 29 -1.66 7.65 10.03
C PRO A 29 -2.88 7.56 9.12
N GLU A 30 -2.75 6.89 7.97
CA GLU A 30 -3.84 6.65 7.01
C GLU A 30 -4.76 5.48 7.44
N TRP A 31 -4.36 4.66 8.39
CA TRP A 31 -5.06 3.43 8.75
C TRP A 31 -6.51 3.62 9.17
N PRO A 32 -6.88 4.59 10.03
CA PRO A 32 -8.28 4.78 10.41
C PRO A 32 -9.19 5.01 9.19
N ARG A 33 -8.69 5.75 8.19
CA ARG A 33 -9.43 6.00 6.95
C ARG A 33 -9.46 4.76 6.06
N LEU A 34 -8.32 4.11 5.86
CA LEU A 34 -8.21 2.89 5.04
C LEU A 34 -9.07 1.77 5.63
N ARG A 35 -9.05 1.60 6.96
CA ARG A 35 -9.91 0.66 7.68
C ARG A 35 -11.40 0.92 7.43
N SER A 36 -11.83 2.18 7.40
CA SER A 36 -13.23 2.54 7.14
C SER A 36 -13.70 2.20 5.72
N MET A 37 -12.78 1.91 4.80
CA MET A 37 -13.07 1.50 3.42
C MET A 37 -13.14 -0.02 3.25
N LEU A 38 -12.74 -0.80 4.27
CA LEU A 38 -12.83 -2.26 4.25
C LEU A 38 -14.27 -2.72 4.36
N PRO A 39 -14.66 -3.81 3.67
CA PRO A 39 -15.91 -4.51 3.98
C PRO A 39 -15.83 -5.17 5.37
N PRO A 40 -16.93 -5.66 5.94
CA PRO A 40 -16.87 -6.56 7.08
C PRO A 40 -15.94 -7.75 6.78
N VAL A 41 -14.97 -7.99 7.68
CA VAL A 41 -13.94 -9.03 7.49
C VAL A 41 -14.26 -10.34 8.20
N GLY A 42 -15.33 -10.39 9.01
CA GLY A 42 -15.79 -11.62 9.67
C GLY A 42 -16.04 -12.74 8.66
N ASP A 43 -15.49 -13.93 8.95
CA ASP A 43 -15.52 -15.13 8.09
C ASP A 43 -14.87 -14.98 6.70
N ALA A 44 -14.25 -13.84 6.38
CA ALA A 44 -13.64 -13.59 5.08
C ALA A 44 -12.32 -14.35 4.90
N ARG A 45 -12.05 -14.79 3.68
CA ARG A 45 -10.74 -15.27 3.21
C ARG A 45 -10.02 -14.08 2.59
N ILE A 46 -8.86 -13.76 3.10
CA ILE A 46 -8.16 -12.51 2.77
C ILE A 46 -6.78 -12.82 2.20
N VAL A 47 -6.36 -12.05 1.18
CA VAL A 47 -4.97 -11.97 0.73
C VAL A 47 -4.42 -10.57 1.01
N ASP A 48 -3.23 -10.51 1.65
CA ASP A 48 -2.47 -9.29 1.91
C ASP A 48 -1.24 -9.25 1.01
N LEU A 49 -1.25 -8.33 0.06
CA LEU A 49 -0.25 -8.20 -1.02
C LEU A 49 0.83 -7.18 -0.62
N GLY A 50 2.02 -7.66 -0.29
CA GLY A 50 3.09 -6.89 0.33
C GLY A 50 2.85 -6.75 1.82
N CYS A 51 2.69 -7.87 2.50
CA CYS A 51 2.24 -7.94 3.90
C CYS A 51 3.28 -7.41 4.92
N GLY A 52 4.54 -7.24 4.51
CA GLY A 52 5.61 -6.78 5.37
C GLY A 52 5.71 -7.60 6.66
N PHE A 53 5.64 -6.95 7.82
CA PHE A 53 5.69 -7.60 9.14
C PHE A 53 4.37 -8.26 9.56
N GLY A 54 3.37 -8.38 8.66
CA GLY A 54 2.12 -9.09 8.92
C GLY A 54 1.13 -8.37 9.85
N TRP A 55 1.27 -7.07 10.04
CA TRP A 55 0.38 -6.30 10.94
C TRP A 55 -1.10 -6.39 10.53
N PHE A 56 -1.40 -6.21 9.24
CA PHE A 56 -2.77 -6.34 8.74
C PHE A 56 -3.26 -7.79 8.85
N CYS A 57 -2.40 -8.78 8.55
CA CYS A 57 -2.76 -10.19 8.65
C CYS A 57 -3.23 -10.57 10.06
N ARG A 58 -2.47 -10.15 11.10
CA ARG A 58 -2.84 -10.39 12.51
C ARG A 58 -4.13 -9.67 12.89
N TRP A 59 -4.22 -8.38 12.55
CA TRP A 59 -5.45 -7.61 12.78
C TRP A 59 -6.68 -8.25 12.12
N ALA A 60 -6.56 -8.75 10.91
CA ALA A 60 -7.70 -9.33 10.17
C ALA A 60 -8.25 -10.60 10.86
N VAL A 61 -7.39 -11.49 11.36
CA VAL A 61 -7.86 -12.67 12.12
C VAL A 61 -8.42 -12.29 13.49
N GLU A 62 -7.83 -11.32 14.18
CA GLU A 62 -8.40 -10.75 15.41
C GLU A 62 -9.78 -10.11 15.17
N ALA A 63 -10.01 -9.56 13.98
CA ALA A 63 -11.29 -9.01 13.55
C ALA A 63 -12.26 -10.08 13.00
N GLY A 64 -11.89 -11.37 13.02
CA GLY A 64 -12.73 -12.52 12.70
C GLY A 64 -12.60 -13.08 11.29
N ALA A 65 -11.56 -12.72 10.53
CA ALA A 65 -11.30 -13.36 9.24
C ALA A 65 -11.09 -14.88 9.40
N SER A 66 -11.62 -15.68 8.47
CA SER A 66 -11.49 -17.15 8.52
C SER A 66 -10.09 -17.63 8.11
N SER A 67 -9.43 -16.90 7.23
CA SER A 67 -8.04 -17.16 6.85
C SER A 67 -7.40 -15.93 6.21
N VAL A 68 -6.09 -15.80 6.40
CA VAL A 68 -5.31 -14.74 5.75
C VAL A 68 -4.05 -15.33 5.12
N LEU A 69 -3.82 -15.00 3.85
CA LEU A 69 -2.58 -15.27 3.14
C LEU A 69 -1.80 -13.96 3.00
N GLY A 70 -0.69 -13.83 3.73
CA GLY A 70 0.26 -12.72 3.57
C GLY A 70 1.32 -13.08 2.53
N ILE A 71 1.52 -12.21 1.56
CA ILE A 71 2.52 -12.37 0.50
C ILE A 71 3.51 -11.21 0.56
N ASP A 72 4.79 -11.52 0.55
CA ASP A 72 5.86 -10.53 0.43
C ASP A 72 7.05 -11.12 -0.37
N LEU A 73 7.86 -10.24 -0.95
CA LEU A 73 9.08 -10.65 -1.67
C LEU A 73 10.26 -10.82 -0.71
N SER A 74 10.29 -10.07 0.40
CA SER A 74 11.40 -10.01 1.33
C SER A 74 11.38 -11.18 2.32
N GLU A 75 12.50 -11.89 2.40
CA GLU A 75 12.70 -12.93 3.42
C GLU A 75 12.76 -12.35 4.82
N ASN A 76 13.39 -11.18 5.00
CA ASN A 76 13.51 -10.50 6.28
C ASN A 76 12.13 -10.08 6.82
N MET A 77 11.26 -9.54 5.95
CA MET A 77 9.90 -9.19 6.33
C MET A 77 9.09 -10.41 6.77
N LEU A 78 9.13 -11.47 5.98
CA LEU A 78 8.38 -12.70 6.27
C LEU A 78 8.91 -13.44 7.51
N ALA A 79 10.22 -13.45 7.73
CA ALA A 79 10.79 -14.05 8.93
C ALA A 79 10.25 -13.39 10.21
N ARG A 80 10.17 -12.05 10.22
CA ARG A 80 9.57 -11.30 11.33
C ARG A 80 8.05 -11.53 11.43
N ALA A 81 7.34 -11.49 10.31
CA ALA A 81 5.89 -11.75 10.27
C ALA A 81 5.54 -13.11 10.88
N VAL A 82 6.26 -14.17 10.49
CA VAL A 82 6.09 -15.53 11.03
C VAL A 82 6.42 -15.58 12.54
N ALA A 83 7.52 -14.95 12.97
CA ALA A 83 7.93 -14.97 14.38
C ALA A 83 6.92 -14.25 15.29
N GLU A 84 6.23 -13.24 14.79
CA GLU A 84 5.25 -12.44 15.55
C GLU A 84 3.80 -12.94 15.43
N THR A 85 3.54 -13.99 14.64
CA THR A 85 2.19 -14.52 14.39
C THR A 85 2.02 -15.91 14.97
N SER A 86 1.05 -16.06 15.86
CA SER A 86 0.73 -17.35 16.50
C SER A 86 -0.57 -18.00 15.99
N ASP A 87 -1.43 -17.23 15.31
CA ASP A 87 -2.71 -17.74 14.83
C ASP A 87 -2.53 -18.62 13.57
N PRO A 88 -2.95 -19.90 13.60
CA PRO A 88 -2.79 -20.82 12.48
C PRO A 88 -3.64 -20.48 11.25
N SER A 89 -4.60 -19.56 11.35
CA SER A 89 -5.39 -19.06 10.23
C SER A 89 -4.60 -18.10 9.33
N VAL A 90 -3.42 -17.65 9.78
CA VAL A 90 -2.51 -16.82 8.99
C VAL A 90 -1.41 -17.68 8.38
N ARG A 91 -1.22 -17.57 7.09
CA ARG A 91 -0.09 -18.16 6.36
C ARG A 91 0.68 -17.07 5.64
N TYR A 92 1.99 -17.26 5.53
CA TYR A 92 2.87 -16.35 4.79
C TYR A 92 3.56 -17.09 3.65
N GLU A 93 3.64 -16.46 2.49
CA GLU A 93 4.30 -17.00 1.31
C GLU A 93 5.23 -15.96 0.70
N ARG A 94 6.45 -16.40 0.33
CA ARG A 94 7.36 -15.57 -0.44
C ARG A 94 7.03 -15.67 -1.91
N GLN A 95 6.53 -14.59 -2.50
CA GLN A 95 6.24 -14.51 -3.94
C GLN A 95 6.52 -13.10 -4.48
N ASP A 96 6.91 -13.03 -5.76
CA ASP A 96 7.03 -11.77 -6.50
C ASP A 96 5.65 -11.37 -7.03
N LEU A 97 5.16 -10.20 -6.61
CA LEU A 97 3.86 -9.69 -7.04
C LEU A 97 3.80 -9.36 -8.55
N ASP A 98 4.96 -9.10 -9.20
CA ASP A 98 5.04 -8.93 -10.67
C ASP A 98 4.81 -10.25 -11.43
N ALA A 99 4.86 -11.40 -10.75
CA ALA A 99 4.66 -12.73 -11.33
C ALA A 99 3.69 -13.59 -10.51
N LEU A 100 2.79 -12.94 -9.76
CA LEU A 100 1.88 -13.60 -8.84
C LEU A 100 0.80 -14.42 -9.57
N HIS A 101 0.60 -15.64 -9.09
CA HIS A 101 -0.49 -16.52 -9.52
C HIS A 101 -1.27 -16.99 -8.31
N LEU A 102 -2.58 -16.77 -8.32
CA LEU A 102 -3.50 -17.19 -7.27
C LEU A 102 -4.69 -17.94 -7.88
N GLU A 103 -5.29 -18.83 -7.11
CA GLU A 103 -6.45 -19.61 -7.54
C GLU A 103 -7.68 -18.72 -7.78
N HIS A 104 -8.51 -19.13 -8.73
CA HIS A 104 -9.75 -18.41 -9.06
C HIS A 104 -10.75 -18.44 -7.90
N GLY A 105 -11.31 -17.27 -7.56
CA GLY A 105 -12.37 -17.16 -6.54
C GLY A 105 -11.94 -17.61 -5.14
N ALA A 106 -10.67 -17.53 -4.83
CA ALA A 106 -10.11 -18.01 -3.56
C ALA A 106 -10.36 -17.03 -2.40
N PHE A 107 -10.53 -15.72 -2.67
CA PHE A 107 -10.58 -14.68 -1.64
C PHE A 107 -11.82 -13.79 -1.74
N ASP A 108 -12.25 -13.31 -0.59
CA ASP A 108 -13.36 -12.36 -0.44
C ASP A 108 -12.85 -10.91 -0.38
N LEU A 109 -11.60 -10.73 0.07
CA LEU A 109 -10.91 -9.44 0.15
C LEU A 109 -9.45 -9.60 -0.28
N ALA A 110 -8.99 -8.73 -1.17
CA ALA A 110 -7.58 -8.44 -1.39
C ALA A 110 -7.24 -7.09 -0.75
N TYR A 111 -6.12 -7.05 -0.03
CA TYR A 111 -5.62 -5.86 0.63
C TYR A 111 -4.17 -5.59 0.20
N SER A 112 -3.76 -4.33 0.15
CA SER A 112 -2.36 -3.95 -0.06
C SER A 112 -2.11 -2.56 0.53
N SER A 113 -1.05 -2.39 1.29
CA SER A 113 -0.69 -1.09 1.85
C SER A 113 0.72 -0.70 1.44
N LEU A 114 0.84 0.42 0.70
CA LEU A 114 2.09 1.05 0.30
C LEU A 114 3.08 0.11 -0.42
N THR A 115 2.57 -0.81 -1.24
CA THR A 115 3.37 -1.81 -1.96
C THR A 115 3.34 -1.61 -3.47
N MET A 116 2.18 -1.34 -4.05
CA MET A 116 1.99 -1.41 -5.51
C MET A 116 2.76 -0.38 -6.32
N HIS A 117 3.24 0.70 -5.70
CA HIS A 117 4.11 1.67 -6.37
C HIS A 117 5.56 1.17 -6.57
N TYR A 118 5.92 -0.02 -6.06
CA TYR A 118 7.18 -0.68 -6.39
C TYR A 118 7.10 -1.58 -7.63
N LEU A 119 5.89 -1.98 -8.06
CA LEU A 119 5.69 -2.99 -9.09
C LEU A 119 5.86 -2.43 -10.50
N THR A 120 6.49 -3.22 -11.36
CA THR A 120 6.66 -2.90 -12.78
C THR A 120 5.44 -3.29 -13.59
N ASP A 121 4.80 -4.42 -13.29
CA ASP A 121 3.58 -4.91 -13.96
C ASP A 121 2.33 -4.80 -13.06
N LEU A 122 1.91 -3.58 -12.79
CA LEU A 122 0.69 -3.35 -12.02
C LEU A 122 -0.58 -3.88 -12.72
N ALA A 123 -0.62 -3.84 -14.05
CA ALA A 123 -1.76 -4.35 -14.82
C ALA A 123 -1.93 -5.86 -14.62
N GLY A 124 -0.83 -6.62 -14.68
CA GLY A 124 -0.82 -8.07 -14.41
C GLY A 124 -1.29 -8.39 -12.99
N LEU A 125 -0.78 -7.66 -11.98
CA LEU A 125 -1.25 -7.82 -10.60
C LEU A 125 -2.75 -7.55 -10.45
N ILE A 126 -3.25 -6.44 -10.98
CA ILE A 126 -4.69 -6.08 -10.89
C ILE A 126 -5.56 -7.16 -11.56
N GLY A 127 -5.10 -7.71 -12.72
CA GLY A 127 -5.76 -8.85 -13.37
C GLY A 127 -5.79 -10.10 -12.50
N THR A 128 -4.68 -10.44 -11.84
CA THR A 128 -4.57 -11.56 -10.90
C THR A 128 -5.49 -11.35 -9.69
N VAL A 129 -5.53 -10.15 -9.13
CA VAL A 129 -6.44 -9.81 -8.02
C VAL A 129 -7.90 -9.95 -8.46
N HIS A 130 -8.26 -9.45 -9.64
CA HIS A 130 -9.63 -9.63 -10.14
C HIS A 130 -9.98 -11.12 -10.33
N HIS A 131 -9.04 -11.93 -10.87
CA HIS A 131 -9.24 -13.36 -11.06
C HIS A 131 -9.48 -14.09 -9.74
N THR A 132 -8.67 -13.80 -8.72
CA THR A 132 -8.72 -14.53 -7.44
C THR A 132 -9.86 -14.11 -6.52
N LEU A 133 -10.46 -12.95 -6.72
CA LEU A 133 -11.61 -12.52 -5.93
C LEU A 133 -12.90 -13.25 -6.36
N VAL A 134 -13.75 -13.54 -5.39
CA VAL A 134 -15.13 -13.99 -5.65
C VAL A 134 -15.95 -12.87 -6.30
N PRO A 135 -17.07 -13.17 -7.00
CA PRO A 135 -18.02 -12.14 -7.43
C PRO A 135 -18.50 -11.29 -6.23
N GLY A 136 -18.34 -9.97 -6.31
CA GLY A 136 -18.61 -9.05 -5.21
C GLY A 136 -17.48 -8.89 -4.19
N GLY A 137 -16.38 -9.62 -4.36
CA GLY A 137 -15.17 -9.47 -3.53
C GLY A 137 -14.54 -8.08 -3.66
N ALA A 138 -13.89 -7.61 -2.59
CA ALA A 138 -13.34 -6.28 -2.51
C ALA A 138 -11.82 -6.27 -2.74
N PHE A 139 -11.33 -5.17 -3.32
CA PHE A 139 -9.91 -4.84 -3.38
C PHE A 139 -9.70 -3.46 -2.75
N VAL A 140 -8.95 -3.40 -1.65
CA VAL A 140 -8.68 -2.16 -0.91
C VAL A 140 -7.18 -1.98 -0.79
N PHE A 141 -6.68 -0.80 -1.20
CA PHE A 141 -5.25 -0.56 -1.16
C PHE A 141 -4.87 0.90 -0.92
N SER A 142 -3.62 1.10 -0.52
CA SER A 142 -2.97 2.41 -0.50
C SER A 142 -1.68 2.40 -1.31
N VAL A 143 -1.37 3.53 -1.92
CA VAL A 143 -0.09 3.82 -2.56
C VAL A 143 0.39 5.20 -2.16
N GLU A 144 1.68 5.48 -2.31
CA GLU A 144 2.14 6.88 -2.29
C GLU A 144 1.37 7.66 -3.35
N HIS A 145 0.95 8.87 -2.98
CA HIS A 145 0.13 9.68 -3.88
C HIS A 145 0.91 10.06 -5.15
N PRO A 146 0.29 10.05 -6.34
CA PRO A 146 0.95 10.46 -7.59
C PRO A 146 1.59 11.85 -7.55
N ILE A 147 1.02 12.81 -6.82
CA ILE A 147 1.64 14.12 -6.61
C ILE A 147 2.97 13.99 -5.85
N TYR A 148 3.07 13.06 -4.91
CA TYR A 148 4.29 12.79 -4.16
C TYR A 148 5.37 12.10 -5.01
N THR A 149 4.98 11.17 -5.88
CA THR A 149 5.92 10.39 -6.69
C THR A 149 6.32 11.04 -8.02
N ALA A 150 5.57 12.05 -8.50
CA ALA A 150 5.81 12.66 -9.81
C ALA A 150 7.11 13.49 -9.88
N PRO A 151 7.42 14.38 -8.90
CA PRO A 151 8.48 15.35 -9.06
C PRO A 151 9.84 14.73 -9.33
N SER A 152 10.62 15.39 -10.21
CA SER A 152 12.03 15.04 -10.45
C SER A 152 12.91 15.28 -9.22
N THR A 153 12.49 16.20 -8.35
CA THR A 153 13.14 16.53 -7.07
C THR A 153 12.06 16.62 -6.00
N PRO A 154 11.71 15.48 -5.34
CA PRO A 154 10.62 15.43 -4.38
C PRO A 154 11.04 16.04 -3.03
N ALA A 155 11.01 17.36 -2.94
CA ALA A 155 11.30 18.13 -1.73
C ALA A 155 10.46 19.41 -1.70
N PHE A 156 10.05 19.85 -0.51
CA PHE A 156 9.43 21.15 -0.33
C PHE A 156 10.41 22.29 -0.68
N ILE A 157 9.87 23.35 -1.25
CA ILE A 157 10.60 24.61 -1.50
C ILE A 157 10.02 25.66 -0.55
N THR A 158 10.89 26.31 0.23
CA THR A 158 10.52 27.41 1.12
C THR A 158 10.85 28.72 0.44
N ASP A 159 9.87 29.62 0.30
CA ASP A 159 10.08 30.96 -0.26
C ASP A 159 10.63 31.96 0.79
N ASP A 160 10.90 33.21 0.35
CA ASP A 160 11.45 34.27 1.20
C ASP A 160 10.51 34.69 2.37
N THR A 161 9.23 34.28 2.32
CA THR A 161 8.24 34.53 3.38
C THR A 161 8.14 33.40 4.38
N GLY A 162 8.84 32.27 4.12
CA GLY A 162 8.76 31.05 4.92
C GLY A 162 7.60 30.12 4.51
N HIS A 163 6.92 30.42 3.39
CA HIS A 163 5.87 29.54 2.88
C HIS A 163 6.47 28.33 2.17
N GLU A 164 6.01 27.14 2.51
CA GLU A 164 6.43 25.89 1.91
C GLU A 164 5.49 25.49 0.78
N THR A 165 6.05 25.13 -0.35
CA THR A 165 5.31 24.66 -1.54
C THR A 165 5.87 23.34 -2.01
N TRP A 166 5.01 22.41 -2.38
CA TRP A 166 5.42 21.19 -3.05
C TRP A 166 5.50 21.43 -4.57
N PRO A 167 6.70 21.43 -5.18
CA PRO A 167 6.84 21.65 -6.61
C PRO A 167 6.40 20.41 -7.38
N LEU A 168 5.52 20.58 -8.34
CA LEU A 168 5.03 19.49 -9.19
C LEU A 168 5.53 19.65 -10.61
N ASP A 169 6.35 18.72 -11.06
CA ASP A 169 6.73 18.54 -12.46
C ASP A 169 6.54 17.08 -12.88
N GLN A 170 6.66 16.78 -14.17
CA GLN A 170 6.65 15.45 -14.76
C GLN A 170 5.44 14.57 -14.39
N TYR A 171 4.32 15.13 -13.95
CA TYR A 171 3.14 14.37 -13.53
C TYR A 171 2.59 13.40 -14.61
N LEU A 172 2.65 13.80 -15.88
CA LEU A 172 2.21 12.96 -17.01
C LEU A 172 3.32 12.08 -17.58
N VAL A 173 4.54 12.17 -17.05
CA VAL A 173 5.67 11.33 -17.47
C VAL A 173 5.76 10.15 -16.50
N GLU A 174 5.06 9.07 -16.80
CA GLU A 174 5.05 7.87 -15.97
C GLU A 174 6.34 7.06 -16.11
N GLY A 175 6.62 6.20 -15.14
CA GLY A 175 7.77 5.30 -15.14
C GLY A 175 8.60 5.37 -13.84
N PRO A 176 9.82 4.81 -13.89
CA PRO A 176 10.63 4.69 -12.69
C PRO A 176 11.08 6.05 -12.15
N ARG A 177 11.10 6.15 -10.82
CA ARG A 177 11.70 7.22 -10.02
C ARG A 177 12.68 6.60 -9.04
N THR A 178 13.88 7.12 -9.00
CA THR A 178 14.89 6.71 -8.01
C THR A 178 14.93 7.74 -6.89
N THR A 179 14.82 7.29 -5.65
CA THR A 179 14.82 8.13 -4.46
C THR A 179 15.86 7.63 -3.45
N ASP A 180 16.25 8.49 -2.53
CA ASP A 180 17.15 8.16 -1.43
C ASP A 180 16.37 7.99 -0.11
N TRP A 181 15.15 7.41 -0.19
CA TRP A 181 14.32 7.15 0.98
C TRP A 181 14.87 5.98 1.78
N LEU A 182 15.29 6.25 3.04
CA LEU A 182 15.94 5.32 3.98
C LEU A 182 17.29 4.74 3.50
N ALA A 183 17.48 4.55 2.20
CA ALA A 183 18.72 4.15 1.56
C ALA A 183 18.79 4.71 0.14
N PRO A 184 20.01 4.89 -0.42
CA PRO A 184 20.16 5.33 -1.80
C PRO A 184 19.62 4.33 -2.81
N GLY A 185 19.03 4.85 -3.89
CA GLY A 185 18.69 4.03 -5.05
C GLY A 185 17.38 3.23 -4.93
N VAL A 186 16.47 3.62 -4.08
CA VAL A 186 15.13 3.02 -4.00
C VAL A 186 14.33 3.39 -5.25
N VAL A 187 13.89 2.38 -6.00
CA VAL A 187 13.13 2.57 -7.24
C VAL A 187 11.64 2.42 -6.98
N LYS A 188 10.87 3.44 -7.36
CA LYS A 188 9.41 3.45 -7.34
C LYS A 188 8.88 3.70 -8.74
N GLN A 189 7.67 3.26 -9.03
CA GLN A 189 7.01 3.49 -10.32
C GLN A 189 5.98 4.62 -10.14
N HIS A 190 6.27 5.79 -10.71
CA HIS A 190 5.28 6.85 -10.80
C HIS A 190 4.20 6.47 -11.82
N ARG A 191 2.95 6.56 -11.41
CA ARG A 191 1.76 6.44 -12.25
C ARG A 191 0.77 7.54 -11.87
N THR A 192 0.05 8.06 -12.85
CA THR A 192 -1.01 9.06 -12.57
C THR A 192 -2.21 8.41 -11.87
N ILE A 193 -3.05 9.22 -11.19
CA ILE A 193 -4.34 8.75 -10.67
C ILE A 193 -5.16 8.13 -11.82
N GLY A 194 -5.14 8.78 -13.00
CA GLY A 194 -5.84 8.29 -14.20
C GLY A 194 -5.43 6.86 -14.56
N THR A 195 -4.14 6.55 -14.53
CA THR A 195 -3.64 5.20 -14.83
C THR A 195 -4.10 4.19 -13.79
N TYR A 196 -3.99 4.48 -12.48
CA TYR A 196 -4.52 3.58 -11.44
C TYR A 196 -6.00 3.27 -11.65
N MET A 197 -6.81 4.30 -11.93
CA MET A 197 -8.26 4.13 -12.12
C MET A 197 -8.58 3.36 -13.40
N SER A 198 -7.90 3.67 -14.52
CA SER A 198 -8.10 2.97 -15.79
C SER A 198 -7.78 1.49 -15.67
N LEU A 199 -6.65 1.12 -15.05
CA LEU A 199 -6.27 -0.28 -14.85
C LEU A 199 -7.32 -1.07 -14.05
N LEU A 200 -7.93 -0.46 -13.02
CA LEU A 200 -9.00 -1.10 -12.26
C LEU A 200 -10.27 -1.28 -13.10
N LEU A 201 -10.69 -0.24 -13.82
CA LEU A 201 -11.90 -0.28 -14.66
C LEU A 201 -11.75 -1.27 -15.82
N ASP A 202 -10.59 -1.29 -16.48
CA ASP A 202 -10.28 -2.20 -17.59
C ASP A 202 -10.24 -3.67 -17.14
N ALA A 203 -9.79 -3.93 -15.91
CA ALA A 203 -9.84 -5.27 -15.31
C ALA A 203 -11.25 -5.69 -14.87
N GLY A 204 -12.27 -4.81 -14.93
CA GLY A 204 -13.65 -5.12 -14.59
C GLY A 204 -14.07 -4.79 -13.16
N PHE A 205 -13.27 -4.02 -12.43
CA PHE A 205 -13.66 -3.53 -11.11
C PHE A 205 -14.66 -2.37 -11.20
N GLU A 206 -15.46 -2.22 -10.14
CA GLU A 206 -16.23 -1.01 -9.84
C GLU A 206 -15.52 -0.25 -8.73
N LEU A 207 -15.23 1.03 -8.93
CA LEU A 207 -14.67 1.88 -7.88
C LEU A 207 -15.76 2.16 -6.84
N THR A 208 -15.45 1.93 -5.57
CA THR A 208 -16.37 2.17 -4.46
C THR A 208 -15.95 3.34 -3.58
N ALA A 209 -14.65 3.62 -3.51
CA ALA A 209 -14.12 4.81 -2.85
C ALA A 209 -12.73 5.18 -3.41
N LEU A 210 -12.45 6.47 -3.40
CA LEU A 210 -11.15 7.07 -3.70
C LEU A 210 -10.93 8.21 -2.72
N VAL A 211 -9.78 8.21 -2.06
CA VAL A 211 -9.42 9.22 -1.07
C VAL A 211 -7.98 9.66 -1.30
N GLU A 212 -7.80 10.95 -1.51
CA GLU A 212 -6.50 11.59 -1.45
C GLU A 212 -6.26 11.94 0.02
N TRP A 213 -5.37 11.19 0.66
CA TRP A 213 -5.18 11.28 2.10
C TRP A 213 -4.13 12.33 2.47
N GLY A 214 -4.49 13.18 3.41
CA GLY A 214 -3.61 14.05 4.18
C GLY A 214 -4.02 13.99 5.67
N PRO A 215 -3.17 14.52 6.58
CA PRO A 215 -3.44 14.49 8.00
C PRO A 215 -4.67 15.32 8.37
N SER A 216 -5.45 14.84 9.34
CA SER A 216 -6.56 15.62 9.90
C SER A 216 -6.05 16.71 10.85
N PRO A 217 -6.88 17.74 11.14
CA PRO A 217 -6.51 18.75 12.15
C PRO A 217 -6.13 18.15 13.50
N GLU A 218 -6.79 17.07 13.92
CA GLU A 218 -6.49 16.39 15.18
C GLU A 218 -5.13 15.71 15.12
N GLN A 219 -4.80 15.04 14.00
CA GLN A 219 -3.50 14.42 13.79
C GLN A 219 -2.35 15.45 13.75
N ILE A 220 -2.61 16.66 13.23
CA ILE A 220 -1.64 17.76 13.24
C ILE A 220 -1.42 18.30 14.66
N VAL A 221 -2.44 18.29 15.51
CA VAL A 221 -2.27 18.66 16.94
C VAL A 221 -1.36 17.67 17.66
N ASP A 222 -1.51 16.37 17.37
CA ASP A 222 -0.70 15.31 17.97
C ASP A 222 0.74 15.26 17.40
N VAL A 223 0.91 15.60 16.11
CA VAL A 223 2.19 15.58 15.38
C VAL A 223 2.31 16.88 14.56
N PRO A 224 2.74 18.02 15.20
CA PRO A 224 2.78 19.34 14.55
C PRO A 224 3.62 19.40 13.28
N GLU A 225 4.62 18.53 13.13
CA GLU A 225 5.48 18.42 11.94
C GLU A 225 4.70 18.03 10.69
N TRP A 226 3.51 17.44 10.84
CA TRP A 226 2.65 17.09 9.72
C TRP A 226 1.85 18.28 9.17
N ALA A 227 1.97 19.48 9.75
CA ALA A 227 1.26 20.67 9.24
C ALA A 227 1.59 20.96 7.77
N VAL A 228 2.82 20.69 7.33
CA VAL A 228 3.25 20.86 5.93
C VAL A 228 2.60 19.83 4.98
N GLU A 229 2.17 18.69 5.49
CA GLU A 229 1.54 17.63 4.69
C GLU A 229 0.13 17.99 4.18
N VAL A 230 -0.45 19.14 4.61
CA VAL A 230 -1.70 19.65 4.02
C VAL A 230 -1.50 20.27 2.63
N GLU A 231 -0.26 20.63 2.27
CA GLU A 231 0.07 21.22 0.97
C GLU A 231 0.03 20.17 -0.16
N ARG A 232 0.04 18.89 0.17
CA ARG A 232 -0.11 17.79 -0.77
C ARG A 232 -0.65 16.53 -0.07
N PRO A 233 -1.46 15.71 -0.76
CA PRO A 233 -1.82 14.39 -0.23
C PRO A 233 -0.59 13.47 -0.22
N GLY A 234 -0.34 12.80 0.90
CA GLY A 234 0.75 11.83 1.05
C GLY A 234 0.42 10.48 0.41
N PHE A 235 -0.84 10.05 0.52
CA PHE A 235 -1.28 8.74 0.04
C PHE A 235 -2.55 8.82 -0.79
N LEU A 236 -2.67 7.89 -1.75
CA LEU A 236 -3.90 7.61 -2.47
C LEU A 236 -4.49 6.31 -1.91
N LEU A 237 -5.70 6.38 -1.36
CA LEU A 237 -6.43 5.22 -0.86
C LEU A 237 -7.56 4.88 -1.83
N VAL A 238 -7.66 3.61 -2.19
CA VAL A 238 -8.64 3.16 -3.18
C VAL A 238 -9.36 1.93 -2.67
N ALA A 239 -10.68 1.90 -2.85
CA ALA A 239 -11.48 0.70 -2.72
C ALA A 239 -12.21 0.42 -4.02
N ALA A 240 -12.21 -0.84 -4.43
CA ALA A 240 -12.87 -1.33 -5.62
C ALA A 240 -13.57 -2.67 -5.32
N ARG A 241 -14.51 -3.05 -6.16
CA ARG A 241 -15.26 -4.31 -6.01
C ARG A 241 -15.32 -5.03 -7.35
N LYS A 242 -15.09 -6.34 -7.33
CA LYS A 242 -15.40 -7.20 -8.47
C LYS A 242 -16.91 -7.25 -8.68
N ARG A 243 -17.38 -7.00 -9.89
CA ARG A 243 -18.81 -7.03 -10.21
C ARG A 243 -19.43 -8.38 -9.81
N ARG A 244 -20.66 -8.34 -9.32
CA ARG A 244 -21.50 -9.53 -9.19
C ARG A 244 -22.02 -9.82 -10.60
N SER A 245 -21.53 -10.88 -11.22
CA SER A 245 -22.07 -11.36 -12.51
C SER A 245 -23.49 -11.87 -12.37
#